data_085b74683a6a9f23d9b106a245ec5e3a
#
_entry.id   085b74683a6a9f23d9b106a245ec5e3a
#
_cell.length_a   1.000
_cell.length_b   1.000
_cell.length_c   1.000
_cell.angle_alpha   90.00
_cell.angle_beta   90.00
_cell.angle_gamma   90.00
#
_symmetry.space_group_name_H-M   'P 1'
#
loop_
_entity.id
_entity.type
_entity.pdbx_description
1 polymer ?
#
loop_
_entity_poly.entity_id
_entity_poly.type
_entity_poly.pdbx_seq_one_letter_code
_entity_poly.pdbx_strand_id
1 'polypeptide(L)'
;MADPQAGDTVVDVGSGTGLLSLAFAERAARVWAIDSSPAMNEYLRAKAASAGLQNIETVLASAVSLPLIDGSADLVVSNYCLHELRHVEKDHALAEARRVLKPGGRLVFGDMMFSFNPMQARDRRVVSVKLGTLARRGLPGVWRLLKNGARLASGSWEHPASSAWWQEALRRSGFQHMRIETLDHEGGIAIAETPIDHAQAGRPSGR
;
A
#
# COMPACT_ATOMS: atom_id res chain seq x y z
N MET A 1 1.90 -13.78 -3.46
CA MET A 1 2.78 -12.63 -3.10
C MET A 1 2.61 -12.28 -1.62
N ALA A 2 1.49 -11.72 -1.21
CA ALA A 2 1.14 -11.56 0.21
C ALA A 2 0.37 -12.80 0.65
N ASP A 3 1.08 -13.79 1.18
CA ASP A 3 0.51 -15.08 1.58
C ASP A 3 0.66 -15.21 3.11
N PRO A 4 -0.34 -14.71 3.89
CA PRO A 4 -0.27 -14.75 5.35
C PRO A 4 -0.41 -16.18 5.86
N GLN A 5 0.28 -16.49 6.94
CA GLN A 5 0.18 -17.76 7.66
C GLN A 5 -0.84 -17.65 8.80
N ALA A 6 -1.33 -18.78 9.29
CA ALA A 6 -2.39 -18.82 10.29
C ALA A 6 -2.05 -18.11 11.63
N GLY A 7 -0.76 -17.94 11.94
CA GLY A 7 -0.29 -17.20 13.11
C GLY A 7 0.01 -15.73 12.89
N ASP A 8 -0.06 -15.23 11.64
CA ASP A 8 0.40 -13.89 11.29
C ASP A 8 -0.53 -12.79 11.80
N THR A 9 0.08 -11.68 12.19
CA THR A 9 -0.56 -10.38 12.35
C THR A 9 -0.33 -9.56 11.08
N VAL A 10 -1.41 -9.20 10.40
CA VAL A 10 -1.41 -8.41 9.17
C VAL A 10 -1.84 -6.97 9.47
N VAL A 11 -1.17 -6.00 8.86
CA VAL A 11 -1.57 -4.58 8.86
C VAL A 11 -1.94 -4.19 7.44
N ASP A 12 -3.19 -3.83 7.19
CA ASP A 12 -3.70 -3.36 5.90
C ASP A 12 -3.79 -1.82 5.93
N VAL A 13 -2.85 -1.15 5.28
CA VAL A 13 -2.73 0.32 5.26
C VAL A 13 -3.51 0.90 4.09
N GLY A 14 -4.48 1.77 4.39
CA GLY A 14 -5.47 2.26 3.44
C GLY A 14 -6.49 1.17 3.12
N SER A 15 -7.04 0.54 4.16
CA SER A 15 -7.91 -0.64 4.05
C SER A 15 -9.21 -0.38 3.27
N GLY A 16 -9.67 0.89 3.22
CA GLY A 16 -10.87 1.28 2.49
C GLY A 16 -12.08 0.40 2.82
N THR A 17 -12.68 -0.20 1.80
CA THR A 17 -13.83 -1.10 1.94
C THR A 17 -13.47 -2.53 2.35
N GLY A 18 -12.19 -2.79 2.67
CA GLY A 18 -11.71 -4.05 3.22
C GLY A 18 -11.44 -5.15 2.19
N LEU A 19 -11.06 -4.80 0.96
CA LEU A 19 -10.75 -5.80 -0.06
C LEU A 19 -9.67 -6.78 0.40
N LEU A 20 -8.56 -6.28 0.93
CA LEU A 20 -7.47 -7.11 1.45
C LEU A 20 -7.77 -7.59 2.87
N SER A 21 -8.26 -6.71 3.74
CA SER A 21 -8.54 -7.04 5.14
C SER A 21 -9.44 -8.27 5.29
N LEU A 22 -10.54 -8.36 4.52
CA LEU A 22 -11.44 -9.51 4.57
C LEU A 22 -10.79 -10.79 4.06
N ALA A 23 -10.07 -10.70 2.93
CA ALA A 23 -9.39 -11.85 2.35
C ALA A 23 -8.27 -12.40 3.26
N PHE A 24 -7.57 -11.52 3.97
CA PHE A 24 -6.51 -11.94 4.89
C PHE A 24 -7.05 -12.44 6.22
N ALA A 25 -8.19 -11.93 6.68
CA ALA A 25 -8.82 -12.40 7.93
C ALA A 25 -9.23 -13.88 7.89
N GLU A 26 -9.47 -14.43 6.71
CA GLU A 26 -9.76 -15.87 6.55
C GLU A 26 -8.53 -16.76 6.85
N ARG A 27 -7.33 -16.19 6.87
CA ARG A 27 -6.05 -16.94 6.93
C ARG A 27 -5.15 -16.50 8.06
N ALA A 28 -5.13 -15.22 8.40
CA ALA A 28 -4.28 -14.64 9.45
C ALA A 28 -4.91 -14.75 10.83
N ALA A 29 -4.10 -14.69 11.88
CA ALA A 29 -4.57 -14.65 13.26
C ALA A 29 -5.28 -13.32 13.58
N ARG A 30 -4.76 -12.21 13.04
CA ARG A 30 -5.30 -10.85 13.26
C ARG A 30 -5.04 -9.95 12.06
N VAL A 31 -5.98 -9.06 11.78
CA VAL A 31 -5.84 -8.00 10.77
C VAL A 31 -6.13 -6.64 11.40
N TRP A 32 -5.14 -5.76 11.38
CA TRP A 32 -5.28 -4.33 11.67
C TRP A 32 -5.61 -3.60 10.38
N ALA A 33 -6.85 -3.15 10.25
CA ALA A 33 -7.33 -2.42 9.07
C ALA A 33 -7.24 -0.92 9.33
N ILE A 34 -6.24 -0.27 8.76
CA ILE A 34 -5.93 1.15 8.99
C ILE A 34 -6.48 1.97 7.83
N ASP A 35 -7.32 2.97 8.13
CA ASP A 35 -7.78 3.95 7.15
C ASP A 35 -7.98 5.32 7.82
N SER A 36 -7.71 6.39 7.09
CA SER A 36 -7.90 7.76 7.57
C SER A 36 -9.35 8.26 7.46
N SER A 37 -10.22 7.52 6.78
CA SER A 37 -11.63 7.83 6.60
C SER A 37 -12.50 7.15 7.67
N PRO A 38 -13.20 7.92 8.53
CA PRO A 38 -14.14 7.35 9.47
C PRO A 38 -15.23 6.49 8.80
N ALA A 39 -15.72 6.95 7.63
CA ALA A 39 -16.75 6.25 6.88
C ALA A 39 -16.27 4.88 6.34
N MET A 40 -15.00 4.78 5.91
CA MET A 40 -14.43 3.50 5.47
C MET A 40 -14.27 2.54 6.64
N ASN A 41 -13.79 3.01 7.79
CA ASN A 41 -13.67 2.22 9.01
C ASN A 41 -15.03 1.68 9.48
N GLU A 42 -16.07 2.51 9.48
CA GLU A 42 -17.42 2.09 9.85
C GLU A 42 -17.99 1.06 8.86
N TYR A 43 -17.83 1.33 7.56
CA TYR A 43 -18.26 0.40 6.50
C TYR A 43 -17.59 -0.96 6.63
N LEU A 44 -16.26 -0.99 6.79
CA LEU A 44 -15.51 -2.23 6.94
C LEU A 44 -15.90 -2.99 8.20
N ARG A 45 -16.07 -2.29 9.32
CA ARG A 45 -16.53 -2.92 10.58
C ARG A 45 -17.87 -3.62 10.42
N ALA A 46 -18.85 -2.95 9.79
CA ALA A 46 -20.15 -3.54 9.53
C ALA A 46 -20.06 -4.75 8.60
N LYS A 47 -19.22 -4.66 7.56
CA LYS A 47 -19.01 -5.73 6.60
C LYS A 47 -18.31 -6.94 7.20
N ALA A 48 -17.29 -6.73 8.04
CA ALA A 48 -16.60 -7.80 8.77
C ALA A 48 -17.56 -8.52 9.74
N ALA A 49 -18.35 -7.77 10.50
CA ALA A 49 -19.37 -8.32 11.38
C ALA A 49 -20.40 -9.16 10.62
N SER A 50 -20.88 -8.68 9.47
CA SER A 50 -21.81 -9.41 8.60
C SER A 50 -21.23 -10.69 8.02
N ALA A 51 -19.91 -10.73 7.83
CA ALA A 51 -19.16 -11.91 7.37
C ALA A 51 -18.76 -12.86 8.52
N GLY A 52 -19.07 -12.53 9.77
CA GLY A 52 -18.71 -13.32 10.95
C GLY A 52 -17.21 -13.28 11.30
N LEU A 53 -16.44 -12.34 10.73
CA LEU A 53 -15.01 -12.20 10.96
C LEU A 53 -14.78 -11.38 12.24
N GLN A 54 -14.16 -12.00 13.25
CA GLN A 54 -13.91 -11.38 14.56
C GLN A 54 -12.47 -10.94 14.76
N ASN A 55 -11.60 -11.25 13.81
CA ASN A 55 -10.16 -10.99 13.86
C ASN A 55 -9.72 -9.76 13.04
N ILE A 56 -10.67 -8.89 12.64
CA ILE A 56 -10.39 -7.61 12.00
C ILE A 56 -10.65 -6.49 13.00
N GLU A 57 -9.65 -5.67 13.24
CA GLU A 57 -9.74 -4.44 14.02
C GLU A 57 -9.55 -3.22 13.12
N THR A 58 -10.61 -2.40 12.98
CA THR A 58 -10.54 -1.16 12.21
C THR A 58 -9.99 -0.03 13.06
N VAL A 59 -8.98 0.68 12.54
CA VAL A 59 -8.28 1.75 13.24
C VAL A 59 -8.30 3.02 12.40
N LEU A 60 -8.81 4.11 12.96
CA LEU A 60 -8.78 5.42 12.33
C LEU A 60 -7.40 6.04 12.52
N ALA A 61 -6.56 5.95 11.50
CA ALA A 61 -5.20 6.49 11.53
C ALA A 61 -4.67 6.78 10.12
N SER A 62 -3.59 7.56 10.07
CA SER A 62 -2.86 7.83 8.83
C SER A 62 -1.75 6.80 8.61
N ALA A 63 -1.47 6.51 7.34
CA ALA A 63 -0.32 5.67 6.95
C ALA A 63 1.03 6.21 7.44
N VAL A 64 1.13 7.51 7.69
CA VAL A 64 2.36 8.17 8.16
C VAL A 64 2.52 8.17 9.69
N SER A 65 1.55 7.60 10.42
CA SER A 65 1.57 7.49 11.89
C SER A 65 0.67 6.34 12.32
N LEU A 66 1.21 5.15 12.42
CA LEU A 66 0.48 3.94 12.78
C LEU A 66 0.44 3.79 14.31
N PRO A 67 -0.74 3.73 14.95
CA PRO A 67 -0.85 3.58 16.41
C PRO A 67 -0.64 2.11 16.83
N LEU A 68 0.42 1.50 16.34
CA LEU A 68 0.79 0.12 16.58
C LEU A 68 2.17 0.03 17.20
N ILE A 69 2.39 -1.03 17.97
CA ILE A 69 3.66 -1.31 18.66
C ILE A 69 4.73 -1.69 17.63
N ASP A 70 5.98 -1.29 17.88
CA ASP A 70 7.14 -1.67 17.09
C ASP A 70 7.27 -3.21 17.03
N GLY A 71 7.57 -3.74 15.87
CA GLY A 71 7.80 -5.18 15.69
C GLY A 71 6.59 -6.06 16.04
N SER A 72 5.37 -5.57 15.84
CA SER A 72 4.14 -6.28 16.17
C SER A 72 3.48 -6.99 14.97
N ALA A 73 3.90 -6.71 13.74
CA ALA A 73 3.32 -7.25 12.53
C ALA A 73 4.26 -8.19 11.77
N ASP A 74 3.71 -9.25 11.24
CA ASP A 74 4.42 -10.18 10.34
C ASP A 74 4.37 -9.72 8.90
N LEU A 75 3.26 -9.06 8.52
CA LEU A 75 2.98 -8.61 7.18
C LEU A 75 2.31 -7.23 7.21
N VAL A 76 2.85 -6.28 6.47
CA VAL A 76 2.18 -5.02 6.14
C VAL A 76 1.77 -5.06 4.67
N VAL A 77 0.53 -4.73 4.39
CA VAL A 77 -0.01 -4.64 3.02
C VAL A 77 -0.62 -3.29 2.76
N SER A 78 -0.65 -2.88 1.49
CA SER A 78 -1.39 -1.71 1.03
C SER A 78 -1.81 -1.92 -0.42
N ASN A 79 -2.97 -1.41 -0.82
CA ASN A 79 -3.42 -1.50 -2.19
C ASN A 79 -4.09 -0.22 -2.65
N TYR A 80 -3.52 0.44 -3.66
CA TYR A 80 -4.02 1.69 -4.24
C TYR A 80 -4.31 2.78 -3.18
N CYS A 81 -3.36 3.00 -2.27
CA CYS A 81 -3.43 3.99 -1.20
C CYS A 81 -2.27 4.98 -1.24
N LEU A 82 -1.04 4.49 -1.43
CA LEU A 82 0.16 5.29 -1.23
C LEU A 82 0.35 6.38 -2.30
N HIS A 83 -0.28 6.27 -3.48
CA HIS A 83 -0.26 7.32 -4.51
C HIS A 83 -0.97 8.62 -4.07
N GLU A 84 -1.84 8.57 -3.08
CA GLU A 84 -2.47 9.75 -2.47
C GLU A 84 -1.45 10.61 -1.69
N LEU A 85 -0.37 10.00 -1.20
CA LEU A 85 0.64 10.64 -0.38
C LEU A 85 1.68 11.37 -1.23
N ARG A 86 2.18 12.52 -0.77
CA ARG A 86 3.36 13.17 -1.34
C ARG A 86 4.62 12.33 -1.06
N HIS A 87 5.69 12.56 -1.82
CA HIS A 87 6.92 11.76 -1.69
C HIS A 87 7.49 11.70 -0.26
N VAL A 88 7.48 12.84 0.46
CA VAL A 88 7.91 12.89 1.87
C VAL A 88 7.02 12.04 2.77
N GLU A 89 5.70 12.07 2.53
CA GLU A 89 4.74 11.28 3.29
C GLU A 89 4.86 9.78 2.97
N LYS A 90 5.21 9.43 1.73
CA LYS A 90 5.54 8.04 1.36
C LYS A 90 6.76 7.52 2.12
N ASP A 91 7.82 8.35 2.25
CA ASP A 91 9.00 7.99 3.05
C ASP A 91 8.60 7.76 4.52
N HIS A 92 7.74 8.60 5.10
CA HIS A 92 7.21 8.40 6.46
C HIS A 92 6.36 7.12 6.57
N ALA A 93 5.50 6.85 5.58
CA ALA A 93 4.68 5.63 5.58
C ALA A 93 5.55 4.36 5.48
N LEU A 94 6.62 4.39 4.69
CA LEU A 94 7.59 3.29 4.64
C LEU A 94 8.35 3.12 5.96
N ALA A 95 8.72 4.23 6.63
CA ALA A 95 9.36 4.18 7.94
C ALA A 95 8.41 3.58 9.00
N GLU A 96 7.13 3.95 8.99
CA GLU A 96 6.12 3.37 9.89
C GLU A 96 5.87 1.89 9.60
N ALA A 97 5.74 1.51 8.32
CA ALA A 97 5.63 0.10 7.93
C ALA A 97 6.86 -0.70 8.41
N ARG A 98 8.06 -0.13 8.25
CA ARG A 98 9.31 -0.74 8.73
C ARG A 98 9.36 -0.88 10.25
N ARG A 99 8.86 0.12 10.98
CA ARG A 99 8.83 0.15 12.45
C ARG A 99 7.91 -0.94 13.02
N VAL A 100 6.70 -1.07 12.46
CA VAL A 100 5.71 -2.02 12.97
C VAL A 100 6.01 -3.46 12.56
N LEU A 101 6.79 -3.68 11.51
CA LEU A 101 7.18 -5.02 11.08
C LEU A 101 8.20 -5.64 12.03
N LYS A 102 8.00 -6.92 12.34
CA LYS A 102 8.98 -7.77 13.01
C LYS A 102 10.26 -7.89 12.18
N PRO A 103 11.41 -8.24 12.79
CA PRO A 103 12.57 -8.72 12.03
C PRO A 103 12.18 -9.89 11.10
N GLY A 104 12.56 -9.81 9.81
CA GLY A 104 12.13 -10.75 8.78
C GLY A 104 10.69 -10.60 8.30
N GLY A 105 9.94 -9.61 8.82
CA GLY A 105 8.59 -9.31 8.37
C GLY A 105 8.55 -8.71 6.96
N ARG A 106 7.41 -8.78 6.30
CA ARG A 106 7.26 -8.43 4.88
C ARG A 106 6.33 -7.24 4.67
N LEU A 107 6.74 -6.36 3.75
CA LEU A 107 5.89 -5.32 3.17
C LEU A 107 5.51 -5.73 1.75
N VAL A 108 4.22 -5.74 1.43
CA VAL A 108 3.70 -6.00 0.08
C VAL A 108 2.69 -4.93 -0.28
N PHE A 109 2.93 -4.17 -1.34
CA PHE A 109 1.92 -3.19 -1.77
C PHE A 109 1.77 -3.15 -3.28
N GLY A 110 0.53 -2.94 -3.71
CA GLY A 110 0.17 -2.65 -5.09
C GLY A 110 -0.23 -1.18 -5.22
N ASP A 111 0.38 -0.44 -6.16
CA ASP A 111 0.06 0.97 -6.33
C ASP A 111 0.33 1.47 -7.76
N MET A 112 0.00 2.72 -8.03
CA MET A 112 0.33 3.40 -9.27
C MET A 112 1.84 3.63 -9.34
N MET A 113 2.49 2.94 -10.30
CA MET A 113 3.95 2.97 -10.46
C MET A 113 4.33 3.46 -11.86
N PHE A 114 4.15 4.77 -12.11
CA PHE A 114 4.56 5.40 -13.36
C PHE A 114 4.98 6.86 -13.13
N SER A 115 5.72 7.45 -14.06
CA SER A 115 6.37 8.75 -13.89
C SER A 115 5.96 9.82 -14.90
N PHE A 116 4.99 9.57 -15.76
CA PHE A 116 4.66 10.43 -16.92
C PHE A 116 5.88 10.73 -17.83
N ASN A 117 6.87 9.85 -17.85
CA ASN A 117 8.08 10.06 -18.64
C ASN A 117 7.83 9.76 -20.12
N PRO A 118 7.81 10.76 -21.02
CA PRO A 118 7.53 10.55 -22.45
C PRO A 118 8.61 9.72 -23.15
N MET A 119 9.79 9.56 -22.57
CA MET A 119 10.86 8.73 -23.10
C MET A 119 10.64 7.25 -22.84
N GLN A 120 9.81 6.88 -21.84
CA GLN A 120 9.49 5.50 -21.55
C GLN A 120 8.29 5.01 -22.37
N ALA A 121 8.49 3.92 -23.12
CA ALA A 121 7.44 3.35 -23.98
C ALA A 121 6.19 2.94 -23.18
N ARG A 122 6.37 2.40 -21.98
CA ARG A 122 5.29 2.02 -21.06
C ARG A 122 4.45 3.23 -20.65
N ASP A 123 5.10 4.32 -20.21
CA ASP A 123 4.40 5.52 -19.75
C ASP A 123 3.60 6.15 -20.90
N ARG A 124 4.18 6.22 -22.10
CA ARG A 124 3.46 6.68 -23.31
C ARG A 124 2.22 5.83 -23.60
N ARG A 125 2.34 4.50 -23.48
CA ARG A 125 1.23 3.57 -23.71
C ARG A 125 0.12 3.77 -22.67
N VAL A 126 0.46 3.87 -21.38
CA VAL A 126 -0.50 4.13 -20.29
C VAL A 126 -1.26 5.44 -20.55
N VAL A 127 -0.55 6.52 -20.88
CA VAL A 127 -1.17 7.82 -21.17
C VAL A 127 -2.05 7.75 -22.43
N SER A 128 -1.59 7.13 -23.51
CA SER A 128 -2.35 7.03 -24.77
C SER A 128 -3.63 6.21 -24.59
N VAL A 129 -3.60 5.09 -23.86
CA VAL A 129 -4.77 4.28 -23.56
C VAL A 129 -5.78 5.05 -22.71
N LYS A 130 -5.33 5.76 -21.68
CA LYS A 130 -6.20 6.60 -20.83
C LYS A 130 -6.85 7.73 -21.65
N LEU A 131 -6.09 8.45 -22.46
CA LEU A 131 -6.61 9.50 -23.33
C LEU A 131 -7.60 8.95 -24.35
N GLY A 132 -7.29 7.83 -25.00
CA GLY A 132 -8.19 7.17 -25.96
C GLY A 132 -9.50 6.70 -25.31
N THR A 133 -9.44 6.17 -24.09
CA THR A 133 -10.63 5.75 -23.34
C THR A 133 -11.52 6.95 -22.97
N LEU A 134 -10.92 8.06 -22.57
CA LEU A 134 -11.63 9.31 -22.24
C LEU A 134 -12.24 9.95 -23.48
N ALA A 135 -11.52 9.98 -24.60
CA ALA A 135 -12.00 10.52 -25.86
C ALA A 135 -13.23 9.72 -26.38
N ARG A 136 -13.23 8.39 -26.25
CA ARG A 136 -14.34 7.53 -26.64
C ARG A 136 -15.63 7.76 -25.82
N ARG A 137 -15.54 8.38 -24.65
CA ARG A 137 -16.68 8.70 -23.78
C ARG A 137 -17.41 10.01 -24.19
N GLY A 138 -16.98 10.68 -25.25
CA GLY A 138 -17.59 11.93 -25.73
C GLY A 138 -17.50 13.08 -24.76
N LEU A 139 -18.53 13.96 -24.70
CA LEU A 139 -18.56 15.16 -23.85
C LEU A 139 -18.25 14.90 -22.37
N PRO A 140 -18.77 13.83 -21.70
CA PRO A 140 -18.39 13.52 -20.34
C PRO A 140 -16.89 13.19 -20.18
N GLY A 141 -16.28 12.58 -21.19
CA GLY A 141 -14.84 12.29 -21.20
C GLY A 141 -13.99 13.57 -21.30
N VAL A 142 -14.38 14.49 -22.17
CA VAL A 142 -13.73 15.81 -22.32
C VAL A 142 -13.84 16.62 -21.02
N TRP A 143 -15.02 16.66 -20.39
CA TRP A 143 -15.22 17.34 -19.11
C TRP A 143 -14.31 16.75 -18.01
N ARG A 144 -14.16 15.43 -17.99
CA ARG A 144 -13.27 14.74 -17.04
C ARG A 144 -11.79 15.06 -17.30
N LEU A 145 -11.38 15.19 -18.56
CA LEU A 145 -10.03 15.65 -18.92
C LEU A 145 -9.76 17.07 -18.43
N LEU A 146 -10.70 18.00 -18.63
CA LEU A 146 -10.59 19.39 -18.15
C LEU A 146 -10.52 19.45 -16.62
N LYS A 147 -11.38 18.71 -15.94
CA LYS A 147 -11.38 18.62 -14.47
C LYS A 147 -10.05 18.03 -13.96
N ASN A 148 -9.54 16.99 -14.60
CA ASN A 148 -8.27 16.39 -14.25
C ASN A 148 -7.09 17.35 -14.53
N GLY A 149 -7.12 18.08 -15.65
CA GLY A 149 -6.13 19.13 -15.94
C GLY A 149 -6.12 20.26 -14.90
N ALA A 150 -7.31 20.68 -14.45
CA ALA A 150 -7.43 21.67 -13.37
C ALA A 150 -6.87 21.15 -12.02
N ARG A 151 -7.11 19.89 -11.69
CA ARG A 151 -6.56 19.24 -10.48
C ARG A 151 -5.04 19.12 -10.55
N LEU A 152 -4.50 18.81 -11.72
CA LEU A 152 -3.05 18.78 -11.94
C LEU A 152 -2.43 20.18 -11.76
N ALA A 153 -3.07 21.21 -12.34
CA ALA A 153 -2.61 22.60 -12.23
C ALA A 153 -2.71 23.17 -10.80
N SER A 154 -3.69 22.70 -10.00
CA SER A 154 -3.86 23.10 -8.59
C SER A 154 -2.99 22.32 -7.60
N GLY A 155 -2.17 21.36 -8.05
CA GLY A 155 -1.38 20.51 -7.19
C GLY A 155 -2.18 19.51 -6.34
N SER A 156 -3.49 19.37 -6.62
CA SER A 156 -4.40 18.44 -5.92
C SER A 156 -4.53 17.09 -6.67
N TRP A 157 -3.54 16.76 -7.45
CA TRP A 157 -3.47 15.49 -8.19
C TRP A 157 -2.83 14.40 -7.32
N GLU A 158 -3.21 13.15 -7.59
CA GLU A 158 -2.50 11.97 -7.10
C GLU A 158 -0.99 12.09 -7.37
N HIS A 159 -0.17 11.57 -6.48
CA HIS A 159 1.28 11.61 -6.56
C HIS A 159 1.86 10.22 -6.88
N PRO A 160 1.64 9.66 -8.08
CA PRO A 160 2.24 8.39 -8.44
C PRO A 160 3.77 8.50 -8.41
N ALA A 161 4.43 7.42 -8.06
CA ALA A 161 5.88 7.34 -8.04
C ALA A 161 6.36 6.24 -8.98
N SER A 162 7.47 6.46 -9.69
CA SER A 162 8.04 5.44 -10.57
C SER A 162 8.53 4.22 -9.78
N SER A 163 8.65 3.08 -10.45
CA SER A 163 9.25 1.88 -9.84
C SER A 163 10.68 2.13 -9.34
N ALA A 164 11.45 2.94 -10.06
CA ALA A 164 12.80 3.33 -9.64
C ALA A 164 12.78 4.18 -8.35
N TRP A 165 11.81 5.10 -8.22
CA TRP A 165 11.65 5.88 -7.00
C TRP A 165 11.28 4.98 -5.81
N TRP A 166 10.34 4.04 -6.00
CA TRP A 166 9.95 3.09 -4.96
C TRP A 166 11.11 2.20 -4.53
N GLN A 167 11.91 1.71 -5.49
CA GLN A 167 13.10 0.91 -5.18
C GLN A 167 14.10 1.68 -4.30
N GLU A 168 14.36 2.94 -4.62
CA GLU A 168 15.26 3.79 -3.84
C GLU A 168 14.65 4.16 -2.48
N ALA A 169 13.35 4.45 -2.41
CA ALA A 169 12.67 4.74 -1.15
C ALA A 169 12.68 3.54 -0.18
N LEU A 170 12.41 2.34 -0.67
CA LEU A 170 12.49 1.11 0.12
C LEU A 170 13.91 0.88 0.65
N ARG A 171 14.93 1.10 -0.21
CA ARG A 171 16.33 0.97 0.19
C ARG A 171 16.71 1.97 1.29
N ARG A 172 16.31 3.25 1.14
CA ARG A 172 16.53 4.30 2.16
C ARG A 172 15.86 3.97 3.49
N SER A 173 14.67 3.36 3.43
CA SER A 173 13.92 2.92 4.61
C SER A 173 14.47 1.66 5.26
N GLY A 174 15.57 1.07 4.75
CA GLY A 174 16.25 -0.08 5.34
C GLY A 174 15.59 -1.43 5.06
N PHE A 175 14.75 -1.53 4.03
CA PHE A 175 14.24 -2.80 3.54
C PHE A 175 15.29 -3.55 2.71
N GLN A 176 15.19 -4.88 2.70
CA GLN A 176 16.03 -5.80 1.95
C GLN A 176 15.18 -6.71 1.06
N HIS A 177 15.80 -7.55 0.23
CA HIS A 177 15.14 -8.52 -0.67
C HIS A 177 13.97 -7.91 -1.47
N MET A 178 14.22 -6.72 -2.02
CA MET A 178 13.19 -5.95 -2.72
C MET A 178 12.95 -6.51 -4.12
N ARG A 179 11.68 -6.69 -4.45
CA ARG A 179 11.20 -7.04 -5.79
C ARG A 179 10.09 -6.08 -6.19
N ILE A 180 10.21 -5.48 -7.37
CA ILE A 180 9.18 -4.61 -7.93
C ILE A 180 8.80 -5.14 -9.31
N GLU A 181 7.53 -5.43 -9.50
CA GLU A 181 6.94 -5.83 -10.78
C GLU A 181 6.01 -4.72 -11.27
N THR A 182 6.28 -4.20 -12.46
CA THR A 182 5.37 -3.25 -13.11
C THR A 182 4.43 -4.01 -14.04
N LEU A 183 3.16 -3.64 -13.98
CA LEU A 183 2.12 -4.24 -14.82
C LEU A 183 2.00 -3.49 -16.16
N ASP A 184 1.26 -4.05 -17.11
CA ASP A 184 1.05 -3.43 -18.44
C ASP A 184 0.25 -2.11 -18.38
N HIS A 185 -0.45 -1.87 -17.28
CA HIS A 185 -1.14 -0.61 -16.96
C HIS A 185 -0.29 0.25 -15.99
N GLU A 186 -0.88 1.31 -15.41
CA GLU A 186 -0.20 2.21 -14.45
C GLU A 186 0.25 1.56 -13.16
N GLY A 187 -0.25 0.37 -12.84
CA GLY A 187 0.02 -0.31 -11.59
C GLY A 187 1.37 -1.03 -11.55
N GLY A 188 1.80 -1.34 -10.34
CA GLY A 188 2.91 -2.22 -10.04
C GLY A 188 2.76 -2.81 -8.65
N ILE A 189 3.52 -3.85 -8.35
CA ILE A 189 3.55 -4.50 -7.05
C ILE A 189 4.97 -4.47 -6.53
N ALA A 190 5.14 -4.07 -5.27
CA ALA A 190 6.41 -4.11 -4.56
C ALA A 190 6.33 -5.10 -3.41
N ILE A 191 7.39 -5.86 -3.21
CA ILE A 191 7.63 -6.76 -2.10
C ILE A 191 8.97 -6.38 -1.50
N ALA A 192 9.05 -6.29 -0.18
CA ALA A 192 10.30 -6.01 0.53
C ALA A 192 10.27 -6.66 1.92
N GLU A 193 11.43 -6.96 2.46
CA GLU A 193 11.57 -7.61 3.76
C GLU A 193 12.37 -6.73 4.72
N THR A 194 12.05 -6.82 6.01
CA THR A 194 12.87 -6.23 7.05
C THR A 194 14.09 -7.12 7.30
N PRO A 195 15.26 -6.57 7.67
CA PRO A 195 16.40 -7.37 8.07
C PRO A 195 16.06 -8.33 9.21
N ILE A 196 16.61 -9.53 9.16
CA ILE A 196 16.56 -10.49 10.26
C ILE A 196 17.60 -10.06 11.29
N ASP A 197 17.17 -9.82 12.52
CA ASP A 197 18.10 -9.50 13.61
C ASP A 197 18.76 -10.80 14.12
N HIS A 198 19.94 -11.10 13.60
CA HIS A 198 20.73 -12.26 14.03
C HIS A 198 21.19 -12.20 15.49
N ALA A 199 21.03 -11.06 16.17
CA ALA A 199 21.45 -10.89 17.58
C ALA A 199 20.54 -11.64 18.58
N GLN A 200 19.31 -11.99 18.18
CA GLN A 200 18.39 -12.74 19.06
C GLN A 200 18.48 -14.26 18.91
N ALA A 201 19.07 -14.78 17.84
CA ALA A 201 19.21 -16.22 17.59
C ALA A 201 20.24 -16.92 18.50
N GLY A 202 21.00 -16.18 19.30
CA GLY A 202 22.12 -16.68 20.12
C GLY A 202 21.89 -16.69 21.64
N ARG A 203 20.68 -16.46 22.15
CA ARG A 203 20.44 -16.66 23.60
C ARG A 203 20.03 -18.10 23.84
N PRO A 204 20.90 -18.95 24.44
CA PRO A 204 20.48 -20.24 24.89
C PRO A 204 19.42 -20.02 25.97
N SER A 205 18.31 -20.75 25.88
CA SER A 205 17.30 -20.84 26.93
C SER A 205 18.00 -21.31 28.21
N GLY A 206 18.35 -20.37 29.08
CA GLY A 206 18.88 -20.67 30.42
C GLY A 206 17.80 -21.42 31.21
N ARG A 207 18.20 -22.51 31.71
CA ARG A 207 17.43 -23.40 32.63
C ARG A 207 17.05 -22.69 33.90
#